data_3a13121a256890f35a030f51e2824a45
#
_entry.id   3a13121a256890f35a030f51e2824a45
#
_cell.length_a   1.000
_cell.length_b   1.000
_cell.length_c   1.000
_cell.angle_alpha   90.00
_cell.angle_beta   90.00
_cell.angle_gamma   90.00
#
_symmetry.space_group_name_H-M   'P 1'
#
loop_
_entity.id
_entity.type
_entity.pdbx_description
1 polymer ?
#
loop_
_entity_poly.entity_id
_entity_poly.type
_entity_poly.pdbx_seq_one_letter_code
_entity_poly.pdbx_strand_id
1 'polypeptide(L)'
;VTGKFDASAWVLYAAVALWLAGFDTVYATQDFEFDRKHNVHSIPARFGISRALWIARSFHIATAICFASLVILTNLSWLYLVGTIMAIIILFYQHWLVRPNDLSRVQIAFFPMNGTLSVVLFVFTLLDVLVLHQW
;
A
#
# COMPACT_ATOMS: atom_id res chain seq x y z
N VAL A 1 19.05 11.76 -15.59
CA VAL A 1 18.86 12.09 -14.16
C VAL A 1 18.98 13.59 -14.03
N THR A 2 17.87 14.28 -13.81
CA THR A 2 17.79 15.76 -13.84
C THR A 2 18.42 16.45 -12.63
N GLY A 3 18.83 15.70 -11.59
CA GLY A 3 19.34 16.25 -10.33
C GLY A 3 18.34 17.10 -9.52
N LYS A 4 17.08 17.16 -9.96
CA LYS A 4 16.00 17.88 -9.25
C LYS A 4 15.05 16.88 -8.61
N PHE A 5 14.77 17.07 -7.32
CA PHE A 5 13.68 16.36 -6.66
C PHE A 5 12.37 17.01 -7.06
N ASP A 6 11.63 16.34 -7.91
CA ASP A 6 10.31 16.78 -8.34
C ASP A 6 9.26 16.40 -7.27
N ALA A 7 8.16 17.16 -7.19
CA ALA A 7 7.05 16.87 -6.28
C ALA A 7 6.49 15.46 -6.47
N SER A 8 6.43 14.96 -7.71
CA SER A 8 6.00 13.60 -8.04
C SER A 8 6.87 12.53 -7.38
N ALA A 9 8.19 12.74 -7.30
CA ALA A 9 9.11 11.81 -6.64
C ALA A 9 8.84 11.71 -5.13
N TRP A 10 8.57 12.84 -4.47
CA TRP A 10 8.22 12.86 -3.05
C TRP A 10 6.86 12.21 -2.77
N VAL A 11 5.88 12.45 -3.63
CA VAL A 11 4.56 11.82 -3.52
C VAL A 11 4.66 10.30 -3.74
N LEU A 12 5.44 9.86 -4.71
CA LEU A 12 5.69 8.43 -4.92
C LEU A 12 6.40 7.79 -3.73
N TYR A 13 7.41 8.46 -3.18
CA TYR A 13 8.09 8.00 -1.97
C TYR A 13 7.12 7.87 -0.79
N ALA A 14 6.30 8.89 -0.56
CA ALA A 14 5.29 8.88 0.49
C ALA A 14 4.26 7.74 0.28
N ALA A 15 3.80 7.54 -0.96
CA ALA A 15 2.87 6.46 -1.31
C ALA A 15 3.44 5.09 -0.93
N VAL A 16 4.68 4.81 -1.32
CA VAL A 16 5.35 3.53 -1.03
C VAL A 16 5.62 3.36 0.46
N ALA A 17 6.09 4.41 1.13
CA ALA A 17 6.36 4.36 2.57
C ALA A 17 5.09 4.09 3.39
N LEU A 18 3.98 4.77 3.06
CA LEU A 18 2.68 4.57 3.71
C LEU A 18 2.11 3.18 3.40
N TRP A 19 2.26 2.72 2.17
CA TRP A 19 1.86 1.37 1.76
C TRP A 19 2.58 0.31 2.58
N LEU A 20 3.91 0.37 2.67
CA LEU A 20 4.71 -0.56 3.46
C LEU A 20 4.37 -0.47 4.96
N ALA A 21 4.21 0.74 5.51
CA ALA A 21 3.85 0.91 6.91
C ALA A 21 2.48 0.30 7.26
N GLY A 22 1.49 0.48 6.37
CA GLY A 22 0.16 -0.15 6.52
C GLY A 22 0.24 -1.67 6.51
N PHE A 23 1.05 -2.19 5.64
CA PHE A 23 1.37 -3.58 5.42
C PHE A 23 2.00 -4.24 6.62
N ASP A 24 3.12 -3.66 7.10
CA ASP A 24 3.82 -4.16 8.26
C ASP A 24 2.93 -4.12 9.52
N THR A 25 2.06 -3.12 9.61
CA THR A 25 1.08 -3.03 10.70
C THR A 25 0.07 -4.18 10.65
N VAL A 26 -0.43 -4.56 9.47
CA VAL A 26 -1.33 -5.72 9.32
C VAL A 26 -0.56 -7.01 9.66
N TYR A 27 0.65 -7.16 9.16
CA TYR A 27 1.45 -8.36 9.41
C TYR A 27 1.80 -8.53 10.88
N ALA A 28 2.18 -7.45 11.56
CA ALA A 28 2.52 -7.45 12.98
C ALA A 28 1.35 -7.87 13.89
N THR A 29 0.11 -7.89 13.39
CA THR A 29 -1.02 -8.41 14.18
C THR A 29 -0.90 -9.90 14.51
N GLN A 30 -0.13 -10.67 13.73
CA GLN A 30 0.12 -12.09 13.99
C GLN A 30 0.98 -12.30 15.24
N ASP A 31 1.87 -11.36 15.52
CA ASP A 31 2.82 -11.47 16.62
C ASP A 31 2.32 -10.77 17.90
N PHE A 32 1.05 -10.35 17.93
CA PHE A 32 0.47 -9.55 19.02
C PHE A 32 0.71 -10.12 20.41
N GLU A 33 0.45 -11.41 20.62
CA GLU A 33 0.63 -12.08 21.92
C GLU A 33 2.11 -12.19 22.30
N PHE A 34 2.96 -12.51 21.33
CA PHE A 34 4.40 -12.58 21.51
C PHE A 34 4.97 -11.21 21.88
N ASP A 35 4.63 -10.20 21.10
CA ASP A 35 5.12 -8.84 21.28
C ASP A 35 4.75 -8.28 22.67
N ARG A 36 3.51 -8.49 23.09
CA ARG A 36 3.07 -8.07 24.42
C ARG A 36 3.81 -8.79 25.53
N LYS A 37 4.04 -10.08 25.39
CA LYS A 37 4.73 -10.89 26.40
C LYS A 37 6.20 -10.52 26.55
N HIS A 38 6.84 -10.12 25.46
CA HIS A 38 8.27 -9.81 25.42
C HIS A 38 8.58 -8.31 25.40
N ASN A 39 7.58 -7.45 25.65
CA ASN A 39 7.70 -5.99 25.63
C ASN A 39 8.26 -5.44 24.29
N VAL A 40 7.92 -6.08 23.18
CA VAL A 40 8.23 -5.58 21.84
C VAL A 40 7.27 -4.44 21.49
N HIS A 41 7.82 -3.32 21.03
CA HIS A 41 7.05 -2.13 20.72
C HIS A 41 6.54 -2.16 19.27
N SER A 42 5.44 -2.88 19.05
CA SER A 42 4.71 -2.84 17.77
C SER A 42 3.40 -2.04 17.90
N ILE A 43 2.86 -1.58 16.77
CA ILE A 43 1.57 -0.87 16.75
C ILE A 43 0.46 -1.74 17.34
N PRO A 44 0.31 -3.03 16.96
CA PRO A 44 -0.70 -3.90 17.60
C PRO A 44 -0.46 -4.08 19.09
N ALA A 45 0.77 -4.31 19.54
CA ALA A 45 1.09 -4.49 20.94
C ALA A 45 0.71 -3.28 21.80
N ARG A 46 0.89 -2.06 21.25
CA ARG A 46 0.60 -0.81 21.93
C ARG A 46 -0.89 -0.42 21.92
N PHE A 47 -1.55 -0.56 20.79
CA PHE A 47 -2.91 -0.04 20.58
C PHE A 47 -3.99 -1.12 20.50
N GLY A 48 -3.62 -2.39 20.44
CA GLY A 48 -4.52 -3.52 20.20
C GLY A 48 -4.78 -3.76 18.72
N ILE A 49 -5.20 -4.99 18.38
CA ILE A 49 -5.40 -5.46 17.00
C ILE A 49 -6.40 -4.59 16.25
N SER A 50 -7.56 -4.29 16.84
CA SER A 50 -8.60 -3.51 16.15
C SER A 50 -8.14 -2.12 15.75
N ARG A 51 -7.46 -1.40 16.65
CA ARG A 51 -6.92 -0.07 16.35
C ARG A 51 -5.76 -0.13 15.36
N ALA A 52 -4.91 -1.15 15.47
CA ALA A 52 -3.82 -1.37 14.52
C ALA A 52 -4.35 -1.55 13.09
N LEU A 53 -5.40 -2.33 12.89
CA LEU A 53 -6.03 -2.50 11.59
C LEU A 53 -6.66 -1.19 11.07
N TRP A 54 -7.20 -0.34 11.94
CA TRP A 54 -7.68 0.99 11.53
C TRP A 54 -6.54 1.92 11.12
N ILE A 55 -5.41 1.90 11.84
CA ILE A 55 -4.19 2.64 11.49
C ILE A 55 -3.68 2.18 10.12
N ALA A 56 -3.61 0.86 9.88
CA ALA A 56 -3.20 0.31 8.60
C ALA A 56 -4.14 0.74 7.45
N ARG A 57 -5.46 0.77 7.68
CA ARG A 57 -6.43 1.29 6.71
C ARG A 57 -6.18 2.76 6.39
N SER A 58 -5.89 3.58 7.40
CA SER A 58 -5.59 5.00 7.19
C SER A 58 -4.32 5.19 6.35
N PHE A 59 -3.28 4.40 6.57
CA PHE A 59 -2.08 4.41 5.74
C PHE A 59 -2.39 4.03 4.29
N HIS A 60 -3.19 2.98 4.06
CA HIS A 60 -3.54 2.54 2.71
C HIS A 60 -4.51 3.51 2.00
N ILE A 61 -5.37 4.22 2.72
CA ILE A 61 -6.18 5.30 2.13
C ILE A 61 -5.26 6.44 1.68
N ALA A 62 -4.31 6.85 2.51
CA ALA A 62 -3.33 7.87 2.14
C ALA A 62 -2.46 7.42 0.95
N THR A 63 -2.05 6.15 0.90
CA THR A 63 -1.38 5.54 -0.25
C THR A 63 -2.20 5.67 -1.53
N ALA A 64 -3.49 5.33 -1.47
CA ALA A 64 -4.40 5.44 -2.62
C ALA A 64 -4.52 6.89 -3.13
N ILE A 65 -4.63 7.85 -2.22
CA ILE A 65 -4.65 9.27 -2.56
C ILE A 65 -3.35 9.70 -3.22
N CYS A 66 -2.20 9.28 -2.69
CA CYS A 66 -0.88 9.58 -3.27
C CYS A 66 -0.75 8.98 -4.68
N PHE A 67 -1.10 7.71 -4.90
CA PHE A 67 -1.05 7.11 -6.23
C PHE A 67 -2.00 7.82 -7.22
N ALA A 68 -3.21 8.15 -6.80
CA ALA A 68 -4.15 8.88 -7.65
C ALA A 68 -3.64 10.29 -8.00
N SER A 69 -2.99 10.98 -7.06
CA SER A 69 -2.46 12.34 -7.30
C SER A 69 -1.31 12.37 -8.30
N LEU A 70 -0.60 11.26 -8.51
CA LEU A 70 0.46 11.18 -9.50
C LEU A 70 -0.05 11.39 -10.93
N VAL A 71 -1.31 11.07 -11.23
CA VAL A 71 -1.93 11.39 -12.53
C VAL A 71 -1.90 12.90 -12.81
N ILE A 72 -2.13 13.71 -11.76
CA ILE A 72 -2.17 15.17 -11.88
C ILE A 72 -0.75 15.77 -11.89
N LEU A 73 0.17 15.14 -11.15
CA LEU A 73 1.54 15.64 -10.97
C LEU A 73 2.51 15.21 -12.08
N THR A 74 2.11 14.25 -12.92
CA THR A 74 2.92 13.69 -14.00
C THR A 74 2.14 13.69 -15.29
N ASN A 75 2.82 13.33 -16.39
CA ASN A 75 2.17 13.14 -17.69
C ASN A 75 1.56 11.73 -17.87
N LEU A 76 1.39 10.96 -16.79
CA LEU A 76 0.75 9.65 -16.82
C LEU A 76 -0.73 9.78 -17.18
N SER A 77 -1.23 8.82 -17.95
CA SER A 77 -2.55 8.91 -18.57
C SER A 77 -3.54 7.84 -18.06
N TRP A 78 -4.51 7.50 -18.87
CA TRP A 78 -5.58 6.59 -18.48
C TRP A 78 -5.12 5.15 -18.19
N LEU A 79 -4.02 4.67 -18.80
CA LEU A 79 -3.48 3.34 -18.51
C LEU A 79 -2.98 3.26 -17.06
N TYR A 80 -2.21 4.25 -16.63
CA TYR A 80 -1.80 4.36 -15.24
C TYR A 80 -3.01 4.46 -14.29
N LEU A 81 -4.03 5.22 -14.67
CA LEU A 81 -5.26 5.35 -13.86
C LEU A 81 -5.97 4.02 -13.68
N VAL A 82 -6.05 3.20 -14.73
CA VAL A 82 -6.61 1.83 -14.64
C VAL A 82 -5.80 0.99 -13.66
N GLY A 83 -4.47 0.99 -13.76
CA GLY A 83 -3.59 0.29 -12.82
C GLY A 83 -3.79 0.75 -11.38
N THR A 84 -3.92 2.06 -11.16
CA THR A 84 -4.19 2.65 -9.85
C THR A 84 -5.54 2.20 -9.27
N ILE A 85 -6.60 2.20 -10.08
CA ILE A 85 -7.93 1.71 -9.65
C ILE A 85 -7.84 0.24 -9.25
N MET A 86 -7.17 -0.60 -10.04
CA MET A 86 -6.97 -2.01 -9.69
C MET A 86 -6.18 -2.16 -8.38
N ALA A 87 -5.13 -1.37 -8.18
CA ALA A 87 -4.37 -1.37 -6.94
C ALA A 87 -5.22 -0.98 -5.72
N ILE A 88 -6.08 0.03 -5.87
CA ILE A 88 -7.03 0.45 -4.81
C ILE A 88 -8.00 -0.69 -4.49
N ILE A 89 -8.53 -1.38 -5.48
CA ILE A 89 -9.43 -2.53 -5.28
C ILE A 89 -8.69 -3.65 -4.51
N ILE A 90 -7.44 -3.93 -4.85
CA ILE A 90 -6.62 -4.93 -4.15
C ILE A 90 -6.40 -4.52 -2.69
N LEU A 91 -6.07 -3.25 -2.41
CA LEU A 91 -5.92 -2.73 -1.05
C LEU A 91 -7.22 -2.87 -0.26
N PHE A 92 -8.35 -2.58 -0.87
CA PHE A 92 -9.65 -2.70 -0.21
C PHE A 92 -9.98 -4.16 0.11
N TYR A 93 -9.76 -5.06 -0.84
CA TYR A 93 -9.96 -6.49 -0.68
C TYR A 93 -9.07 -7.08 0.41
N GLN A 94 -7.81 -6.65 0.50
CA GLN A 94 -6.87 -7.02 1.54
C GLN A 94 -7.42 -6.73 2.95
N HIS A 95 -7.99 -5.53 3.15
CA HIS A 95 -8.60 -5.18 4.43
C HIS A 95 -9.92 -5.90 4.72
N TRP A 96 -10.61 -6.37 3.68
CA TRP A 96 -11.79 -7.20 3.84
C TRP A 96 -11.43 -8.62 4.29
N LEU A 97 -10.28 -9.14 3.86
CA LEU A 97 -9.78 -10.46 4.26
C LEU A 97 -9.39 -10.53 5.74
N VAL A 98 -8.88 -9.43 6.30
CA VAL A 98 -8.33 -9.40 7.66
C VAL A 98 -9.29 -8.67 8.61
N ARG A 99 -9.75 -9.39 9.64
CA ARG A 99 -10.66 -8.86 10.65
C ARG A 99 -10.04 -9.01 12.04
N PRO A 100 -10.41 -8.15 13.02
CA PRO A 100 -9.86 -8.23 14.38
C PRO A 100 -10.06 -9.59 15.05
N ASN A 101 -11.15 -10.28 14.71
CA ASN A 101 -11.51 -11.58 15.27
C ASN A 101 -11.09 -12.77 14.40
N ASP A 102 -10.50 -12.51 13.22
CA ASP A 102 -10.04 -13.53 12.28
C ASP A 102 -8.78 -13.06 11.54
N LEU A 103 -7.64 -13.49 12.02
CA LEU A 103 -6.32 -13.19 11.45
C LEU A 103 -5.80 -14.33 10.56
N SER A 104 -6.59 -15.37 10.32
CA SER A 104 -6.18 -16.57 9.58
C SER A 104 -5.71 -16.27 8.14
N ARG A 105 -6.18 -15.16 7.56
CA ARG A 105 -5.88 -14.76 6.18
C ARG A 105 -4.83 -13.66 6.05
N VAL A 106 -4.15 -13.29 7.15
CA VAL A 106 -3.10 -12.26 7.11
C VAL A 106 -1.98 -12.65 6.14
N GLN A 107 -1.58 -13.92 6.08
CA GLN A 107 -0.56 -14.40 5.14
C GLN A 107 -0.96 -14.18 3.67
N ILE A 108 -2.23 -14.39 3.33
CA ILE A 108 -2.75 -14.15 1.97
C ILE A 108 -2.80 -12.66 1.69
N ALA A 109 -3.26 -11.87 2.66
CA ALA A 109 -3.28 -10.42 2.54
C ALA A 109 -1.86 -9.84 2.43
N PHE A 110 -0.87 -10.46 3.07
CA PHE A 110 0.51 -9.97 3.05
C PHE A 110 1.23 -10.31 1.73
N PHE A 111 1.55 -11.54 1.45
CA PHE A 111 2.42 -11.90 0.32
C PHE A 111 1.75 -11.78 -1.07
N PRO A 112 0.69 -12.55 -1.37
CA PRO A 112 0.14 -12.55 -2.72
C PRO A 112 -0.47 -11.21 -3.12
N MET A 113 -1.20 -10.55 -2.20
CA MET A 113 -1.89 -9.31 -2.54
C MET A 113 -0.92 -8.18 -2.84
N ASN A 114 0.19 -8.09 -2.12
CA ASN A 114 1.19 -7.06 -2.37
C ASN A 114 2.02 -7.33 -3.60
N GLY A 115 2.40 -8.58 -3.81
CA GLY A 115 3.04 -8.98 -5.06
C GLY A 115 2.16 -8.63 -6.26
N THR A 116 0.86 -8.95 -6.19
CA THR A 116 -0.11 -8.63 -7.24
C THR A 116 -0.23 -7.12 -7.43
N LEU A 117 -0.36 -6.35 -6.35
CA LEU A 117 -0.45 -4.89 -6.41
C LEU A 117 0.78 -4.27 -7.07
N SER A 118 1.98 -4.70 -6.67
CA SER A 118 3.24 -4.22 -7.25
C SER A 118 3.33 -4.52 -8.74
N VAL A 119 2.97 -5.73 -9.17
CA VAL A 119 2.99 -6.14 -10.58
C VAL A 119 1.97 -5.33 -11.38
N VAL A 120 0.76 -5.15 -10.87
CA VAL A 120 -0.30 -4.36 -11.53
C VAL A 120 0.17 -2.92 -11.73
N LEU A 121 0.62 -2.25 -10.68
CA LEU A 121 1.12 -0.87 -10.81
C LEU A 121 2.30 -0.77 -11.77
N PHE A 122 3.26 -1.68 -11.67
CA PHE A 122 4.42 -1.70 -12.56
C PHE A 122 4.03 -1.88 -14.02
N VAL A 123 3.21 -2.88 -14.33
CA VAL A 123 2.81 -3.18 -15.72
C VAL A 123 2.03 -2.03 -16.32
N PHE A 124 1.02 -1.50 -15.62
CA PHE A 124 0.21 -0.40 -16.15
C PHE A 124 1.00 0.91 -16.27
N THR A 125 1.92 1.20 -15.35
CA THR A 125 2.82 2.36 -15.46
C THR A 125 3.77 2.19 -16.65
N LEU A 126 4.34 1.01 -16.81
CA LEU A 126 5.24 0.72 -17.92
C LEU A 126 4.52 0.82 -19.28
N LEU A 127 3.31 0.27 -19.40
CA LEU A 127 2.49 0.37 -20.59
C LEU A 127 2.13 1.81 -20.90
N ASP A 128 1.77 2.61 -19.90
CA ASP A 128 1.46 4.02 -20.06
C ASP A 128 2.65 4.78 -20.65
N VAL A 129 3.83 4.58 -20.08
CA VAL A 129 5.07 5.24 -20.55
C VAL A 129 5.47 4.78 -21.94
N LEU A 130 5.40 3.47 -22.24
CA LEU A 130 5.88 2.95 -23.53
C LEU A 130 4.90 3.16 -24.68
N VAL A 131 3.59 3.12 -24.42
CA VAL A 131 2.57 3.17 -25.48
C VAL A 131 2.08 4.58 -25.73
N LEU A 132 1.89 5.38 -24.69
CA LEU A 132 1.24 6.69 -24.80
C LEU A 132 2.25 7.86 -24.79
N HIS A 133 3.47 7.63 -24.28
CA HIS A 133 4.55 8.63 -24.31
C HIS A 133 5.65 8.18 -25.26
N GLN A 134 5.31 7.87 -26.51
CA GLN A 134 6.32 7.61 -27.55
C GLN A 134 7.14 8.88 -27.75
N TRP A 135 8.40 8.76 -27.45
CA TRP A 135 9.46 9.78 -27.55
C TRP A 135 9.67 10.27 -28.98
#